data_061a418f0c85466709457b5a85bd4fc6
#
_entry.id   061a418f0c85466709457b5a85bd4fc6
#
_cell.length_a   1.000
_cell.length_b   1.000
_cell.length_c   1.000
_cell.angle_alpha   90.00
_cell.angle_beta   90.00
_cell.angle_gamma   90.00
#
_symmetry.space_group_name_H-M   'P 1'
#
loop_
_entity.id
_entity.type
_entity.pdbx_description
1 polymer ?
#
loop_
_entity_poly.entity_id
_entity_poly.type
_entity_poly.pdbx_seq_one_letter_code
_entity_poly.pdbx_strand_id
1 'polypeptide(L)'
;MKIAITGHKRGIGNEFAKQLSDRGHHIVGISRSDGENIRRVAHTASLIEPCDLFINNAISMYAQTELLFEVWHRWQPYKDVHHIWNISTKVCEWDKDAQIPGLTMRESMEYRNQKMSLELAHFQLEAQASNTKMMLIRPGQVKTWKHSDENATPVDRYVSEVLSQQELV
;
A
#
# COMPACT_ATOMS: atom_id res chain seq x y z
N MET A 1 4.98 8.64 -15.36
CA MET A 1 5.36 8.74 -13.93
C MET A 1 6.31 7.62 -13.56
N LYS A 2 7.15 7.85 -12.56
CA LYS A 2 7.95 6.81 -11.89
C LYS A 2 7.23 6.40 -10.60
N ILE A 3 6.90 5.11 -10.47
CA ILE A 3 6.01 4.62 -9.44
C ILE A 3 6.71 3.54 -8.61
N ALA A 4 6.87 3.77 -7.30
CA ALA A 4 7.39 2.78 -6.38
C ALA A 4 6.24 1.91 -5.82
N ILE A 5 6.42 0.59 -5.80
CA ILE A 5 5.42 -0.35 -5.26
C ILE A 5 6.10 -1.35 -4.34
N THR A 6 5.73 -1.34 -3.06
CA THR A 6 6.19 -2.38 -2.13
C THR A 6 5.32 -3.63 -2.26
N GLY A 7 5.93 -4.82 -2.28
CA GLY A 7 5.22 -6.10 -2.43
C GLY A 7 4.66 -6.34 -3.84
N HIS A 8 5.36 -5.87 -4.86
CA HIS A 8 4.94 -5.92 -6.28
C HIS A 8 4.94 -7.31 -6.94
N LYS A 9 5.37 -8.37 -6.25
CA LYS A 9 5.49 -9.71 -6.84
C LYS A 9 4.24 -10.57 -6.72
N ARG A 10 3.28 -10.21 -5.87
CA ARG A 10 2.07 -11.00 -5.60
C ARG A 10 0.85 -10.12 -5.32
N GLY A 11 -0.34 -10.72 -5.52
CA GLY A 11 -1.61 -10.12 -5.15
C GLY A 11 -1.85 -8.74 -5.72
N ILE A 12 -2.41 -7.87 -4.91
CA ILE A 12 -2.79 -6.50 -5.30
C ILE A 12 -1.58 -5.69 -5.81
N GLY A 13 -0.44 -5.79 -5.14
CA GLY A 13 0.77 -5.07 -5.56
C GLY A 13 1.29 -5.50 -6.93
N ASN A 14 1.19 -6.78 -7.28
CA ASN A 14 1.56 -7.30 -8.60
C ASN A 14 0.61 -6.77 -9.68
N GLU A 15 -0.67 -6.77 -9.41
CA GLU A 15 -1.65 -6.30 -10.39
C GLU A 15 -1.55 -4.79 -10.62
N PHE A 16 -1.29 -3.98 -9.58
CA PHE A 16 -0.95 -2.57 -9.77
C PHE A 16 0.29 -2.41 -10.64
N ALA A 17 1.37 -3.17 -10.37
CA ALA A 17 2.60 -3.09 -11.14
C ALA A 17 2.35 -3.39 -12.63
N LYS A 18 1.57 -4.43 -12.93
CA LYS A 18 1.21 -4.82 -14.28
C LYS A 18 0.39 -3.74 -14.99
N GLN A 19 -0.76 -3.36 -14.44
CA GLN A 19 -1.67 -2.42 -15.11
C GLN A 19 -1.07 -1.02 -15.26
N LEU A 20 -0.26 -0.56 -14.32
CA LEU A 20 0.43 0.72 -14.42
C LEU A 20 1.57 0.66 -15.45
N SER A 21 2.31 -0.45 -15.52
CA SER A 21 3.31 -0.67 -16.58
C SER A 21 2.67 -0.69 -17.97
N ASP A 22 1.52 -1.37 -18.12
CA ASP A 22 0.77 -1.43 -19.39
C ASP A 22 0.26 -0.04 -19.82
N ARG A 23 0.08 0.89 -18.87
CA ARG A 23 -0.24 2.31 -19.12
C ARG A 23 0.99 3.19 -19.40
N GLY A 24 2.19 2.60 -19.49
CA GLY A 24 3.43 3.30 -19.83
C GLY A 24 4.14 3.96 -18.64
N HIS A 25 3.78 3.62 -17.40
CA HIS A 25 4.49 4.10 -16.22
C HIS A 25 5.74 3.26 -15.94
N HIS A 26 6.78 3.88 -15.38
CA HIS A 26 8.00 3.20 -14.94
C HIS A 26 7.84 2.67 -13.51
N ILE A 27 7.91 1.36 -13.33
CA ILE A 27 7.69 0.70 -12.02
C ILE A 27 9.02 0.41 -11.32
N VAL A 28 9.15 0.92 -10.09
CA VAL A 28 10.20 0.58 -9.13
C VAL A 28 9.62 -0.40 -8.12
N GLY A 29 9.81 -1.69 -8.40
CA GLY A 29 9.30 -2.75 -7.56
C GLY A 29 10.22 -3.04 -6.37
N ILE A 30 9.67 -3.10 -5.16
CA ILE A 30 10.40 -3.34 -3.91
C ILE A 30 9.85 -4.61 -3.26
N SER A 31 10.65 -5.66 -3.16
CA SER A 31 10.21 -6.97 -2.65
C SER A 31 11.36 -7.73 -1.99
N ARG A 32 11.03 -8.53 -0.98
CA ARG A 32 12.00 -9.41 -0.31
C ARG A 32 12.65 -10.43 -1.26
N SER A 33 11.92 -10.88 -2.27
CA SER A 33 12.48 -11.78 -3.29
C SER A 33 13.54 -11.12 -4.18
N ASP A 34 13.57 -9.79 -4.21
CA ASP A 34 14.58 -9.01 -4.91
C ASP A 34 15.69 -8.51 -3.96
N GLY A 35 15.74 -9.02 -2.74
CA GLY A 35 16.71 -8.63 -1.71
C GLY A 35 16.31 -7.37 -0.92
N GLU A 36 15.16 -6.77 -1.22
CA GLU A 36 14.69 -5.55 -0.58
C GLU A 36 13.67 -5.83 0.54
N ASN A 37 13.95 -5.34 1.74
CA ASN A 37 13.10 -5.55 2.91
C ASN A 37 12.62 -4.21 3.46
N ILE A 38 11.30 -3.99 3.49
CA ILE A 38 10.68 -2.75 3.98
C ILE A 38 11.02 -2.42 5.44
N ARG A 39 11.49 -3.39 6.24
CA ARG A 39 12.02 -3.14 7.60
C ARG A 39 13.31 -2.32 7.60
N ARG A 40 14.02 -2.28 6.48
CA ARG A 40 15.15 -1.37 6.27
C ARG A 40 14.62 -0.02 5.82
N VAL A 41 13.86 0.63 6.69
CA VAL A 41 13.00 1.79 6.39
C VAL A 41 13.76 2.89 5.64
N ALA A 42 14.88 3.36 6.18
CA ALA A 42 15.67 4.43 5.57
C ALA A 42 16.21 4.05 4.17
N HIS A 43 16.68 2.81 4.00
CA HIS A 43 17.13 2.29 2.71
C HIS A 43 15.97 2.21 1.72
N THR A 44 14.84 1.61 2.13
CA THR A 44 13.66 1.50 1.27
C THR A 44 13.13 2.87 0.86
N ALA A 45 13.09 3.83 1.79
CA ALA A 45 12.67 5.19 1.49
C ALA A 45 13.59 5.87 0.47
N SER A 46 14.92 5.61 0.49
CA SER A 46 15.85 6.16 -0.50
C SER A 46 15.60 5.64 -1.92
N LEU A 47 15.06 4.43 -2.06
CA LEU A 47 14.63 3.88 -3.36
C LEU A 47 13.33 4.53 -3.86
N ILE A 48 12.47 4.93 -2.93
CA ILE A 48 11.17 5.56 -3.23
C ILE A 48 11.32 7.05 -3.52
N GLU A 49 12.24 7.72 -2.86
CA GLU A 49 12.42 9.18 -2.91
C GLU A 49 12.42 9.77 -4.34
N PRO A 50 13.09 9.18 -5.36
CA PRO A 50 13.08 9.68 -6.73
C PRO A 50 11.82 9.32 -7.55
N CYS A 51 10.73 8.91 -6.90
CA CYS A 51 9.48 8.51 -7.56
C CYS A 51 8.39 9.57 -7.38
N ASP A 52 7.42 9.59 -8.30
CA ASP A 52 6.28 10.51 -8.28
C ASP A 52 5.12 9.99 -7.44
N LEU A 53 4.97 8.66 -7.41
CA LEU A 53 3.93 7.95 -6.67
C LEU A 53 4.56 6.79 -5.89
N PHE A 54 4.13 6.63 -4.63
CA PHE A 54 4.44 5.49 -3.79
C PHE A 54 3.17 4.70 -3.45
N ILE A 55 3.09 3.44 -3.89
CA ILE A 55 2.06 2.49 -3.48
C ILE A 55 2.59 1.64 -2.33
N ASN A 56 2.17 2.01 -1.12
CA ASN A 56 2.57 1.42 0.15
C ASN A 56 1.72 0.17 0.44
N ASN A 57 2.07 -0.96 -0.17
CA ASN A 57 1.25 -2.17 -0.17
C ASN A 57 1.79 -3.30 0.73
N ALA A 58 3.11 -3.49 0.82
CA ALA A 58 3.68 -4.57 1.61
C ALA A 58 3.47 -4.36 3.11
N ILE A 59 3.16 -5.45 3.82
CA ILE A 59 3.07 -5.47 5.28
C ILE A 59 4.21 -6.29 5.88
N SER A 60 4.85 -5.77 6.92
CA SER A 60 5.83 -6.47 7.75
C SER A 60 5.89 -5.79 9.11
N MET A 61 5.16 -6.29 10.08
CA MET A 61 4.96 -5.61 11.36
C MET A 61 4.48 -4.16 11.15
N TYR A 62 5.08 -3.20 11.81
CA TYR A 62 4.77 -1.77 11.67
C TYR A 62 5.59 -1.04 10.57
N ALA A 63 6.42 -1.77 9.82
CA ALA A 63 7.29 -1.18 8.81
C ALA A 63 6.53 -0.43 7.70
N GLN A 64 5.28 -0.84 7.41
CA GLN A 64 4.43 -0.12 6.47
C GLN A 64 4.11 1.31 6.96
N THR A 65 3.82 1.45 8.26
CA THR A 65 3.57 2.75 8.91
C THR A 65 4.85 3.59 9.02
N GLU A 66 5.95 2.95 9.45
CA GLU A 66 7.24 3.63 9.58
C GLU A 66 7.73 4.16 8.22
N LEU A 67 7.54 3.37 7.16
CA LEU A 67 7.90 3.76 5.80
C LEU A 67 7.03 4.92 5.28
N LEU A 68 5.74 4.94 5.62
CA LEU A 68 4.86 6.06 5.32
C LEU A 68 5.41 7.37 5.90
N PHE A 69 5.77 7.39 7.20
CA PHE A 69 6.35 8.58 7.84
C PHE A 69 7.66 9.00 7.18
N GLU A 70 8.57 8.05 6.94
CA GLU A 70 9.89 8.34 6.37
C GLU A 70 9.79 8.92 4.96
N VAL A 71 8.97 8.33 4.08
CA VAL A 71 8.76 8.82 2.72
C VAL A 71 8.09 10.20 2.71
N TRP A 72 7.04 10.37 3.54
CA TRP A 72 6.35 11.65 3.65
C TRP A 72 7.30 12.77 4.07
N HIS A 73 8.15 12.53 5.09
CA HIS A 73 9.14 13.52 5.56
C HIS A 73 10.18 13.84 4.50
N ARG A 74 10.66 12.85 3.75
CA ARG A 74 11.64 13.07 2.68
C ARG A 74 11.09 13.94 1.56
N TRP A 75 9.80 13.83 1.27
CA TRP A 75 9.16 14.59 0.20
C TRP A 75 8.77 16.03 0.60
N GLN A 76 8.79 16.39 1.90
CA GLN A 76 8.44 17.75 2.33
C GLN A 76 9.28 18.87 1.71
N PRO A 77 10.61 18.74 1.49
CA PRO A 77 11.41 19.77 0.87
C PRO A 77 11.13 19.98 -0.62
N TYR A 78 10.50 19.01 -1.29
CA TYR A 78 10.23 19.08 -2.73
C TYR A 78 9.04 19.99 -3.03
N LYS A 79 9.15 20.76 -4.14
CA LYS A 79 8.07 21.63 -4.61
C LYS A 79 7.05 20.90 -5.47
N ASP A 80 7.47 19.80 -6.09
CA ASP A 80 6.63 18.98 -6.93
C ASP A 80 5.60 18.22 -6.11
N VAL A 81 4.44 17.93 -6.72
CA VAL A 81 3.39 17.15 -6.09
C VAL A 81 3.76 15.67 -6.17
N HIS A 82 3.85 15.04 -5.01
CA HIS A 82 4.01 13.61 -4.87
C HIS A 82 2.72 12.94 -4.39
N HIS A 83 2.60 11.64 -4.63
CA HIS A 83 1.42 10.88 -4.24
C HIS A 83 1.80 9.66 -3.38
N ILE A 84 1.05 9.40 -2.30
CA ILE A 84 1.15 8.17 -1.50
C ILE A 84 -0.21 7.47 -1.49
N TRP A 85 -0.24 6.23 -1.97
CA TRP A 85 -1.40 5.34 -1.85
C TRP A 85 -1.13 4.27 -0.80
N ASN A 86 -1.84 4.35 0.31
CA ASN A 86 -1.72 3.37 1.39
C ASN A 86 -2.75 2.26 1.23
N ILE A 87 -2.29 1.02 1.10
CA ILE A 87 -3.14 -0.16 1.02
C ILE A 87 -3.41 -0.66 2.44
N SER A 88 -4.60 -0.36 2.95
CA SER A 88 -5.12 -0.85 4.22
C SER A 88 -6.01 -2.08 4.02
N THR A 89 -7.10 -2.20 4.75
CA THR A 89 -8.06 -3.31 4.66
C THR A 89 -9.40 -2.93 5.26
N LYS A 90 -10.50 -3.48 4.75
CA LYS A 90 -11.83 -3.37 5.38
C LYS A 90 -11.92 -4.05 6.75
N VAL A 91 -10.97 -4.91 7.11
CA VAL A 91 -10.91 -5.54 8.43
C VAL A 91 -10.79 -4.51 9.56
N CYS A 92 -10.27 -3.32 9.29
CA CYS A 92 -10.25 -2.21 10.26
C CYS A 92 -11.66 -1.75 10.69
N GLU A 93 -12.69 -2.03 9.89
CA GLU A 93 -14.09 -1.68 10.16
C GLU A 93 -14.86 -2.79 10.87
N TRP A 94 -14.26 -3.99 11.03
CA TRP A 94 -14.89 -5.13 11.69
C TRP A 94 -14.89 -4.98 13.21
N ASP A 95 -15.77 -5.75 13.88
CA ASP A 95 -15.78 -5.82 15.34
C ASP A 95 -14.40 -6.21 15.89
N LYS A 96 -14.04 -5.64 17.04
CA LYS A 96 -12.69 -5.77 17.61
C LYS A 96 -12.32 -7.21 17.95
N ASP A 97 -13.32 -8.04 18.23
CA ASP A 97 -13.20 -9.46 18.55
C ASP A 97 -13.45 -10.39 17.34
N ALA A 98 -13.67 -9.83 16.15
CA ALA A 98 -13.83 -10.64 14.95
C ALA A 98 -12.51 -11.28 14.53
N GLN A 99 -12.53 -12.60 14.36
CA GLN A 99 -11.40 -13.35 13.83
C GLN A 99 -11.37 -13.27 12.30
N ILE A 100 -10.21 -13.02 11.74
CA ILE A 100 -10.01 -13.00 10.29
C ILE A 100 -9.91 -14.45 9.80
N PRO A 101 -10.68 -14.85 8.78
CA PRO A 101 -10.60 -16.20 8.23
C PRO A 101 -9.17 -16.60 7.85
N GLY A 102 -8.75 -17.78 8.30
CA GLY A 102 -7.41 -18.30 8.06
C GLY A 102 -6.32 -17.83 9.03
N LEU A 103 -6.63 -16.92 9.95
CA LEU A 103 -5.73 -16.47 11.01
C LEU A 103 -6.23 -16.90 12.39
N THR A 104 -5.34 -17.08 13.35
CA THR A 104 -5.68 -17.19 14.76
C THR A 104 -6.23 -15.87 15.28
N MET A 105 -6.88 -15.86 16.44
CA MET A 105 -7.35 -14.64 17.08
C MET A 105 -6.19 -13.66 17.33
N ARG A 106 -5.05 -14.16 17.82
CA ARG A 106 -3.86 -13.35 18.06
C ARG A 106 -3.35 -12.70 16.78
N GLU A 107 -3.17 -13.49 15.71
CA GLU A 107 -2.73 -12.98 14.40
C GLU A 107 -3.72 -11.95 13.83
N SER A 108 -5.03 -12.18 14.02
CA SER A 108 -6.08 -11.25 13.61
C SER A 108 -5.96 -9.90 14.32
N MET A 109 -5.70 -9.93 15.63
CA MET A 109 -5.48 -8.71 16.42
C MET A 109 -4.20 -7.98 16.00
N GLU A 110 -3.08 -8.71 15.84
CA GLU A 110 -1.80 -8.14 15.41
C GLU A 110 -1.92 -7.50 14.02
N TYR A 111 -2.52 -8.19 13.06
CA TYR A 111 -2.74 -7.67 11.71
C TYR A 111 -3.61 -6.40 11.71
N ARG A 112 -4.73 -6.44 12.46
CA ARG A 112 -5.63 -5.28 12.59
C ARG A 112 -4.92 -4.09 13.19
N ASN A 113 -4.16 -4.27 14.27
CA ASN A 113 -3.41 -3.20 14.93
C ASN A 113 -2.37 -2.57 14.00
N GLN A 114 -1.67 -3.37 13.19
CA GLN A 114 -0.73 -2.87 12.19
C GLN A 114 -1.44 -1.99 11.14
N LYS A 115 -2.59 -2.43 10.63
CA LYS A 115 -3.37 -1.67 9.65
C LYS A 115 -4.03 -0.42 10.25
N MET A 116 -4.55 -0.49 11.47
CA MET A 116 -5.07 0.69 12.17
C MET A 116 -3.99 1.73 12.45
N SER A 117 -2.77 1.30 12.77
CA SER A 117 -1.62 2.19 12.91
C SER A 117 -1.31 2.93 11.60
N LEU A 118 -1.35 2.23 10.48
CA LEU A 118 -1.19 2.84 9.15
C LEU A 118 -2.27 3.89 8.86
N GLU A 119 -3.53 3.57 9.15
CA GLU A 119 -4.64 4.50 8.92
C GLU A 119 -4.56 5.74 9.80
N LEU A 120 -4.23 5.56 11.09
CA LEU A 120 -4.03 6.69 12.00
C LEU A 120 -2.92 7.62 11.49
N ALA A 121 -1.77 7.06 11.09
CA ALA A 121 -0.67 7.82 10.51
C ALA A 121 -1.09 8.53 9.22
N HIS A 122 -1.84 7.85 8.35
CA HIS A 122 -2.38 8.43 7.11
C HIS A 122 -3.18 9.70 7.41
N PHE A 123 -4.19 9.64 8.26
CA PHE A 123 -5.04 10.79 8.58
C PHE A 123 -4.29 11.92 9.30
N GLN A 124 -3.33 11.58 10.16
CA GLN A 124 -2.49 12.57 10.82
C GLN A 124 -1.62 13.35 9.84
N LEU A 125 -1.03 12.67 8.85
CA LEU A 125 -0.17 13.29 7.84
C LEU A 125 -0.99 14.04 6.79
N GLU A 126 -2.14 13.50 6.37
CA GLU A 126 -3.06 14.15 5.43
C GLU A 126 -3.56 15.50 5.96
N ALA A 127 -3.72 15.62 7.28
CA ALA A 127 -4.13 16.86 7.93
C ALA A 127 -3.02 17.94 7.95
N GLN A 128 -1.78 17.59 7.58
CA GLN A 128 -0.67 18.53 7.49
C GLN A 128 -0.66 19.24 6.13
N ALA A 129 -0.30 20.53 6.13
CA ALA A 129 -0.09 21.26 4.87
C ALA A 129 1.17 20.69 4.17
N SER A 130 0.99 20.12 2.98
CA SER A 130 2.07 19.52 2.23
C SER A 130 1.75 19.43 0.73
N ASN A 131 2.78 19.24 -0.10
CA ASN A 131 2.65 18.94 -1.53
C ASN A 131 2.42 17.42 -1.78
N THR A 132 2.39 16.60 -0.72
CA THR A 132 2.14 15.17 -0.83
C THR A 132 0.64 14.89 -0.71
N LYS A 133 0.03 14.43 -1.80
CA LYS A 133 -1.35 13.98 -1.81
C LYS A 133 -1.44 12.51 -1.40
N MET A 134 -2.41 12.19 -0.57
CA MET A 134 -2.52 10.85 -0.01
C MET A 134 -3.87 10.22 -0.36
N MET A 135 -3.88 8.90 -0.55
CA MET A 135 -5.08 8.11 -0.76
C MET A 135 -5.02 6.85 0.11
N LEU A 136 -6.12 6.57 0.81
CA LEU A 136 -6.30 5.34 1.58
C LEU A 136 -7.19 4.37 0.80
N ILE A 137 -6.67 3.18 0.53
CA ILE A 137 -7.37 2.12 -0.18
C ILE A 137 -7.64 0.99 0.80
N ARG A 138 -8.90 0.63 1.00
CA ARG A 138 -9.36 -0.45 1.88
C ARG A 138 -9.92 -1.61 1.07
N PRO A 139 -9.09 -2.55 0.61
CA PRO A 139 -9.60 -3.74 -0.05
C PRO A 139 -10.51 -4.54 0.88
N GLY A 140 -11.62 -5.03 0.32
CA GLY A 140 -12.41 -6.08 0.92
C GLY A 140 -11.82 -7.46 0.61
N GLN A 141 -12.69 -8.43 0.32
CA GLN A 141 -12.26 -9.74 -0.15
C GLN A 141 -11.84 -9.66 -1.61
N VAL A 142 -10.53 -9.68 -1.85
CA VAL A 142 -9.93 -9.69 -3.19
C VAL A 142 -9.26 -11.04 -3.43
N LYS A 143 -9.54 -11.64 -4.58
CA LYS A 143 -9.01 -12.95 -4.96
C LYS A 143 -7.54 -12.83 -5.39
N THR A 144 -6.63 -13.04 -4.44
CA THR A 144 -5.18 -12.91 -4.65
C THR A 144 -4.45 -14.25 -4.75
N TRP A 145 -5.14 -15.37 -4.43
CA TRP A 145 -4.61 -16.75 -4.52
C TRP A 145 -5.73 -17.75 -4.82
N LYS A 146 -5.36 -18.99 -5.14
CA LYS A 146 -6.29 -20.04 -5.57
C LYS A 146 -7.37 -20.45 -4.53
N HIS A 147 -7.11 -20.22 -3.25
CA HIS A 147 -8.01 -20.57 -2.15
C HIS A 147 -8.81 -19.38 -1.60
N SER A 148 -8.85 -18.27 -2.32
CA SER A 148 -9.73 -17.15 -1.98
C SER A 148 -11.20 -17.58 -2.12
N ASP A 149 -12.06 -16.95 -1.31
CA ASP A 149 -13.52 -17.12 -1.40
C ASP A 149 -13.98 -16.98 -2.87
N GLU A 150 -14.88 -17.86 -3.32
CA GLU A 150 -15.42 -17.81 -4.68
C GLU A 150 -16.12 -16.49 -4.99
N ASN A 151 -16.68 -15.85 -3.96
CA ASN A 151 -17.34 -14.54 -4.05
C ASN A 151 -16.37 -13.35 -3.96
N ALA A 152 -15.07 -13.59 -3.76
CA ALA A 152 -14.09 -12.54 -3.71
C ALA A 152 -13.94 -11.86 -5.09
N THR A 153 -13.79 -10.54 -5.08
CA THR A 153 -13.57 -9.76 -6.32
C THR A 153 -12.25 -10.20 -6.98
N PRO A 154 -12.25 -10.52 -8.29
CA PRO A 154 -11.01 -10.77 -9.03
C PRO A 154 -10.04 -9.58 -8.89
N VAL A 155 -8.75 -9.86 -8.69
CA VAL A 155 -7.75 -8.83 -8.38
C VAL A 155 -7.57 -7.83 -9.51
N ASP A 156 -7.61 -8.29 -10.75
CA ASP A 156 -7.51 -7.47 -11.95
C ASP A 156 -8.66 -6.47 -12.06
N ARG A 157 -9.89 -6.93 -11.83
CA ARG A 157 -11.08 -6.08 -11.79
C ARG A 157 -10.98 -5.04 -10.67
N TYR A 158 -10.60 -5.49 -9.46
CA TYR A 158 -10.46 -4.60 -8.31
C TYR A 158 -9.48 -3.46 -8.59
N VAL A 159 -8.29 -3.79 -9.09
CA VAL A 159 -7.26 -2.79 -9.41
C VAL A 159 -7.71 -1.88 -10.57
N SER A 160 -8.35 -2.44 -11.60
CA SER A 160 -8.91 -1.63 -12.71
C SER A 160 -9.93 -0.61 -12.20
N GLU A 161 -10.81 -1.01 -11.28
CA GLU A 161 -11.79 -0.10 -10.68
C GLU A 161 -11.12 1.01 -9.87
N VAL A 162 -10.10 0.70 -9.06
CA VAL A 162 -9.32 1.70 -8.32
C VAL A 162 -8.66 2.68 -9.28
N LEU A 163 -7.99 2.18 -10.32
CA LEU A 163 -7.28 3.02 -11.28
C LEU A 163 -8.21 3.86 -12.17
N SER A 164 -9.44 3.41 -12.41
CA SER A 164 -10.43 4.19 -13.19
C SER A 164 -10.95 5.42 -12.45
N GLN A 165 -10.86 5.41 -11.12
CA GLN A 165 -11.29 6.54 -10.28
C GLN A 165 -10.17 7.58 -10.08
N GLN A 166 -8.97 7.32 -10.61
CA GLN A 166 -7.82 8.19 -10.45
C GLN A 166 -7.38 8.76 -11.80
N GLU A 167 -7.39 10.07 -11.91
CA GLU A 167 -6.73 10.78 -12.99
C GLU A 167 -5.22 10.77 -12.70
N LEU A 168 -4.53 9.71 -13.09
CA LEU A 168 -3.08 9.68 -13.14
C LEU A 168 -2.64 10.42 -14.40
N VAL A 169 -2.41 11.69 -14.24
CA VAL A 169 -1.88 12.56 -15.30
C VAL A 169 -0.42 12.23 -15.60
#